data_47998c9a61098a35acf16e5f03a004e3
#
_entry.id   47998c9a61098a35acf16e5f03a004e3
#
_cell.length_a   1.000
_cell.length_b   1.000
_cell.length_c   1.000
_cell.angle_alpha   90.00
_cell.angle_beta   90.00
_cell.angle_gamma   90.00
#
_symmetry.space_group_name_H-M   'P 1'
#
loop_
_entity.id
_entity.type
_entity.pdbx_description
1 polymer ?
#
loop_
_entity_poly.entity_id
_entity_poly.type
_entity_poly.pdbx_seq_one_letter_code
_entity_poly.pdbx_strand_id
1 'polypeptide(L)'
;VERRPDRSWEYLPDTFGGVESISDAHVIREQGASLLTDRSGNVPDGNSHGLGLYCADTRHLSTYDFRLNGSSPVILLSTSESGYSLEQVLGNHRAVTRDGHIVGRCTVELTRQRFMGEGLEERLRIVNYNPFPVTVRPSYHLGADFADTFDVRGHERSRPGHHLKPEVGEDSIRYGYVGLDGLPRGTLIAFDQH
;
A
#
# COMPACT_ATOMS: atom_id res chain seq x y z
N VAL A 1 27.91 -42.24 29.33
CA VAL A 1 26.67 -42.20 28.55
C VAL A 1 26.38 -40.70 28.29
N GLU A 2 26.88 -40.17 27.18
CA GLU A 2 26.59 -38.83 26.72
C GLU A 2 25.13 -38.78 26.25
N ARG A 3 24.31 -37.98 26.94
CA ARG A 3 22.97 -37.62 26.45
C ARG A 3 23.16 -36.71 25.24
N ARG A 4 22.76 -37.17 24.03
CA ARG A 4 22.56 -36.31 22.87
C ARG A 4 21.51 -35.25 23.24
N PRO A 5 21.75 -33.96 22.93
CA PRO A 5 20.71 -32.95 23.10
C PRO A 5 19.50 -33.32 22.24
N ASP A 6 18.32 -33.24 22.83
CA ASP A 6 17.04 -33.44 22.16
C ASP A 6 16.93 -32.40 21.02
N ARG A 7 17.03 -32.83 19.77
CA ARG A 7 16.82 -32.04 18.56
C ARG A 7 15.32 -32.04 18.20
N SER A 8 14.49 -31.58 19.12
CA SER A 8 13.05 -31.46 18.84
C SER A 8 12.71 -30.20 18.03
N TRP A 9 13.70 -29.37 17.67
CA TRP A 9 13.51 -28.14 16.89
C TRP A 9 14.45 -28.17 15.69
N GLU A 10 13.95 -28.56 14.51
CA GLU A 10 14.59 -28.21 13.25
C GLU A 10 14.15 -26.77 12.94
N TYR A 11 15.12 -25.88 12.90
CA TYR A 11 14.93 -24.58 12.26
C TYR A 11 14.62 -24.84 10.80
N LEU A 12 13.36 -24.76 10.42
CA LEU A 12 13.00 -24.57 9.02
C LEU A 12 13.58 -23.20 8.63
N PRO A 13 14.34 -23.11 7.52
CA PRO A 13 14.81 -21.81 7.04
C PRO A 13 13.58 -20.92 6.87
N ASP A 14 13.62 -19.72 7.44
CA ASP A 14 12.61 -18.69 7.23
C ASP A 14 12.51 -18.42 5.73
N THR A 15 11.56 -19.06 5.08
CA THR A 15 11.19 -18.78 3.69
C THR A 15 10.31 -17.53 3.61
N PHE A 16 10.23 -16.76 4.68
CA PHE A 16 9.61 -15.46 4.69
C PHE A 16 10.51 -14.48 3.95
N GLY A 17 10.25 -14.30 2.66
CA GLY A 17 10.61 -13.07 1.96
C GLY A 17 9.86 -11.90 2.58
N GLY A 18 10.07 -11.65 3.87
CA GLY A 18 9.52 -10.51 4.59
C GLY A 18 10.25 -9.24 4.21
N VAL A 19 9.68 -8.08 4.48
CA VAL A 19 10.44 -6.83 4.61
C VAL A 19 11.65 -7.20 5.47
N GLU A 20 12.85 -7.15 4.91
CA GLU A 20 14.08 -7.61 5.59
C GLU A 20 14.29 -6.90 6.94
N SER A 21 13.57 -5.80 7.15
CA SER A 21 13.44 -5.11 8.42
C SER A 21 12.13 -4.34 8.49
N ILE A 22 11.35 -4.49 9.56
CA ILE A 22 10.21 -3.64 9.90
C ILE A 22 10.62 -2.14 9.98
N SER A 23 11.91 -1.85 10.22
CA SER A 23 12.45 -0.49 10.18
C SER A 23 12.35 0.17 8.81
N ASP A 24 12.09 -0.59 7.75
CA ASP A 24 11.97 -0.10 6.39
C ASP A 24 10.51 0.14 5.95
N ALA A 25 9.55 -0.21 6.79
CA ALA A 25 8.13 0.00 6.54
C ALA A 25 7.62 1.27 7.24
N HIS A 26 6.69 1.99 6.58
CA HIS A 26 5.86 2.97 7.26
C HIS A 26 4.62 2.28 7.83
N VAL A 27 4.31 2.58 9.08
CA VAL A 27 3.12 2.04 9.75
C VAL A 27 2.33 3.19 10.32
N ILE A 28 1.08 3.33 9.89
CA ILE A 28 0.09 4.20 10.54
C ILE A 28 -1.09 3.36 11.00
N ARG A 29 -1.62 3.67 12.16
CA ARG A 29 -2.70 2.90 12.79
C ARG A 29 -3.60 3.77 13.65
N GLU A 30 -4.90 3.43 13.65
CA GLU A 30 -5.91 4.03 14.55
C GLU A 30 -7.11 3.09 14.64
N GLN A 31 -7.75 3.02 15.83
CA GLN A 31 -9.03 2.31 16.06
C GLN A 31 -9.11 0.87 15.53
N GLY A 32 -8.01 0.13 15.61
CA GLY A 32 -7.97 -1.27 15.15
C GLY A 32 -7.71 -1.45 13.65
N ALA A 33 -7.54 -0.35 12.90
CA ALA A 33 -7.06 -0.37 11.52
C ALA A 33 -5.56 -0.03 11.48
N SER A 34 -4.84 -0.58 10.50
CA SER A 34 -3.43 -0.29 10.27
C SER A 34 -3.08 -0.37 8.79
N LEU A 35 -2.29 0.60 8.32
CA LEU A 35 -1.69 0.58 7.00
C LEU A 35 -0.19 0.36 7.14
N LEU A 36 0.31 -0.69 6.51
CA LEU A 36 1.73 -1.01 6.40
C LEU A 36 2.15 -0.82 4.94
N THR A 37 3.13 0.03 4.69
CA THR A 37 3.65 0.31 3.35
C THR A 37 5.16 0.16 3.30
N ASP A 38 5.70 0.05 2.10
CA ASP A 38 7.14 0.20 1.88
C ASP A 38 7.61 1.65 2.13
N ARG A 39 8.89 1.93 1.93
CA ARG A 39 9.47 3.28 2.06
C ARG A 39 8.89 4.30 1.08
N SER A 40 8.39 3.85 -0.06
CA SER A 40 7.73 4.73 -1.04
C SER A 40 6.29 5.06 -0.64
N GLY A 41 5.82 4.48 0.47
CA GLY A 41 4.45 4.60 0.91
C GLY A 41 3.47 3.79 0.06
N ASN A 42 3.93 2.74 -0.60
CA ASN A 42 3.13 1.88 -1.44
C ASN A 42 2.97 0.48 -0.83
N VAL A 43 1.93 -0.21 -1.26
CA VAL A 43 1.73 -1.65 -1.10
C VAL A 43 1.84 -2.25 -2.50
N PRO A 44 3.02 -2.75 -2.90
CA PRO A 44 3.23 -3.31 -4.24
C PRO A 44 2.37 -4.54 -4.48
N ASP A 45 1.98 -4.76 -5.74
CA ASP A 45 1.30 -5.99 -6.14
C ASP A 45 2.17 -7.22 -5.90
N GLY A 46 1.54 -8.32 -5.50
CA GLY A 46 2.24 -9.58 -5.21
C GLY A 46 3.21 -9.52 -4.02
N ASN A 47 3.07 -8.50 -3.13
CA ASN A 47 3.94 -8.43 -1.96
C ASN A 47 3.72 -9.62 -1.03
N SER A 48 4.81 -10.34 -0.74
CA SER A 48 4.85 -11.43 0.25
C SER A 48 5.22 -10.95 1.66
N HIS A 49 5.33 -9.62 1.86
CA HIS A 49 5.96 -9.01 3.03
C HIS A 49 4.99 -8.55 4.10
N GLY A 50 3.72 -8.87 3.98
CA GLY A 50 2.72 -8.45 4.93
C GLY A 50 2.36 -6.96 4.87
N LEU A 51 2.73 -6.26 3.79
CA LEU A 51 2.26 -4.91 3.54
C LEU A 51 0.77 -4.92 3.18
N GLY A 52 0.05 -3.89 3.56
CA GLY A 52 -1.38 -3.80 3.29
C GLY A 52 -2.13 -2.90 4.23
N LEU A 53 -3.42 -2.73 3.96
CA LEU A 53 -4.37 -2.12 4.88
C LEU A 53 -5.12 -3.24 5.62
N TYR A 54 -5.03 -3.23 6.92
CA TYR A 54 -5.63 -4.24 7.80
C TYR A 54 -6.73 -3.63 8.68
N CYS A 55 -7.80 -4.39 8.90
CA CYS A 55 -8.82 -4.10 9.88
C CYS A 55 -9.36 -5.43 10.42
N ALA A 56 -9.49 -5.58 11.75
CA ALA A 56 -9.97 -6.80 12.39
C ALA A 56 -9.30 -8.07 11.84
N ASP A 57 -7.96 -8.10 11.83
CA ASP A 57 -7.11 -9.20 11.36
C ASP A 57 -7.27 -9.59 9.88
N THR A 58 -8.00 -8.81 9.09
CA THR A 58 -8.19 -9.02 7.66
C THR A 58 -7.47 -7.95 6.85
N ARG A 59 -6.76 -8.36 5.78
CA ARG A 59 -6.12 -7.46 4.84
C ARG A 59 -7.13 -6.96 3.80
N HIS A 60 -7.56 -5.72 3.94
CA HIS A 60 -8.55 -5.07 3.08
C HIS A 60 -7.97 -4.49 1.79
N LEU A 61 -6.68 -4.11 1.78
CA LEU A 61 -5.93 -3.78 0.56
C LEU A 61 -4.62 -4.57 0.58
N SER A 62 -4.43 -5.41 -0.43
CA SER A 62 -3.19 -6.15 -0.70
C SER A 62 -2.31 -5.47 -1.73
N THR A 63 -2.89 -4.51 -2.48
CA THR A 63 -2.19 -3.66 -3.44
C THR A 63 -2.72 -2.23 -3.31
N TYR A 64 -1.78 -1.29 -3.15
CA TYR A 64 -2.04 0.15 -3.08
C TYR A 64 -0.79 0.89 -3.56
N ASP A 65 -0.60 0.91 -4.89
CA ASP A 65 0.62 1.37 -5.53
C ASP A 65 0.35 2.62 -6.36
N PHE A 66 0.93 3.75 -5.90
CA PHE A 66 0.81 5.05 -6.54
C PHE A 66 1.90 5.24 -7.58
N ARG A 67 1.52 5.72 -8.75
CA ARG A 67 2.41 6.06 -9.87
C ARG A 67 2.14 7.46 -10.39
N LEU A 68 3.20 8.12 -10.80
CA LEU A 68 3.15 9.39 -11.53
C LEU A 68 3.68 9.17 -12.95
N ASN A 69 2.83 9.39 -13.97
CA ASN A 69 3.18 9.10 -15.37
C ASN A 69 3.70 7.66 -15.57
N GLY A 70 3.11 6.68 -14.86
CA GLY A 70 3.46 5.27 -14.94
C GLY A 70 4.71 4.84 -14.16
N SER A 71 5.41 5.75 -13.48
CA SER A 71 6.61 5.47 -12.69
C SER A 71 6.42 5.80 -11.21
N SER A 72 7.15 5.13 -10.33
CA SER A 72 7.21 5.54 -8.93
C SER A 72 7.86 6.92 -8.83
N PRO A 73 7.28 7.88 -8.12
CA PRO A 73 7.89 9.20 -7.96
C PRO A 73 9.17 9.14 -7.12
N VAL A 74 9.97 10.19 -7.19
CA VAL A 74 11.16 10.36 -6.36
C VAL A 74 10.73 10.79 -4.96
N ILE A 75 11.17 10.09 -3.92
CA ILE A 75 10.90 10.45 -2.53
C ILE A 75 11.88 11.55 -2.13
N LEU A 76 11.36 12.69 -1.67
CA LEU A 76 12.14 13.81 -1.15
C LEU A 76 12.12 13.85 0.37
N LEU A 77 10.96 13.61 0.96
CA LEU A 77 10.75 13.57 2.40
C LEU A 77 9.68 12.54 2.74
N SER A 78 9.80 11.91 3.88
CA SER A 78 8.76 11.06 4.46
C SER A 78 8.78 11.23 5.97
N THR A 79 7.65 11.59 6.57
CA THR A 79 7.51 11.80 8.02
C THR A 79 6.23 11.17 8.55
N SER A 80 6.34 10.54 9.71
CA SER A 80 5.24 9.91 10.45
C SER A 80 5.36 10.28 11.92
N GLU A 81 5.04 11.53 12.25
CA GLU A 81 5.18 12.05 13.62
C GLU A 81 4.08 11.53 14.55
N SER A 82 2.90 11.31 14.01
CA SER A 82 1.70 10.96 14.78
C SER A 82 1.27 9.55 14.50
N GLY A 83 1.66 8.51 14.95
CA GLY A 83 1.31 7.11 14.67
C GLY A 83 0.08 6.80 13.79
N TYR A 84 -0.80 7.78 13.54
CA TYR A 84 -2.00 7.71 12.69
C TYR A 84 -1.88 8.49 11.37
N SER A 85 -0.78 9.21 11.13
CA SER A 85 -0.58 10.01 9.90
C SER A 85 0.77 9.76 9.26
N LEU A 86 0.83 9.89 7.94
CA LEU A 86 2.04 9.83 7.13
C LEU A 86 1.99 10.93 6.08
N GLU A 87 3.01 11.78 6.05
CA GLU A 87 3.20 12.76 5.01
C GLU A 87 4.45 12.44 4.19
N GLN A 88 4.33 12.54 2.88
CA GLN A 88 5.43 12.36 1.94
C GLN A 88 5.46 13.52 0.96
N VAL A 89 6.67 14.05 0.73
CA VAL A 89 6.94 14.98 -0.36
C VAL A 89 7.67 14.19 -1.44
N LEU A 90 7.10 14.19 -2.63
CA LEU A 90 7.52 13.41 -3.77
C LEU A 90 7.82 14.35 -4.93
N GLY A 91 8.65 13.92 -5.87
CA GLY A 91 8.98 14.67 -7.07
C GLY A 91 8.92 13.82 -8.34
N ASN A 92 8.80 14.49 -9.47
CA ASN A 92 8.87 13.83 -10.77
C ASN A 92 10.30 13.42 -11.14
N HIS A 93 10.44 12.42 -12.00
CA HIS A 93 11.65 12.17 -12.76
C HIS A 93 11.82 13.21 -13.87
N ARG A 94 13.03 13.36 -14.38
CA ARG A 94 13.29 14.18 -15.58
C ARG A 94 12.50 13.64 -16.76
N ALA A 95 11.82 14.51 -17.48
CA ALA A 95 10.98 14.16 -18.61
C ALA A 95 11.06 15.25 -19.71
N VAL A 96 10.48 14.95 -20.87
CA VAL A 96 10.32 15.91 -21.97
C VAL A 96 8.84 15.96 -22.32
N THR A 97 8.27 17.15 -22.43
CA THR A 97 6.88 17.35 -22.88
C THR A 97 6.75 17.06 -24.38
N ARG A 98 5.50 16.94 -24.86
CA ARG A 98 5.24 16.77 -26.30
C ARG A 98 5.79 17.93 -27.13
N ASP A 99 5.82 19.14 -26.58
CA ASP A 99 6.29 20.38 -27.23
C ASP A 99 7.81 20.56 -27.08
N GLY A 100 8.52 19.55 -26.56
CA GLY A 100 9.98 19.55 -26.45
C GLY A 100 10.55 20.27 -25.22
N HIS A 101 9.73 20.77 -24.30
CA HIS A 101 10.21 21.37 -23.05
C HIS A 101 10.80 20.30 -22.12
N ILE A 102 11.92 20.61 -21.50
CA ILE A 102 12.56 19.74 -20.51
C ILE A 102 11.95 20.04 -19.15
N VAL A 103 11.25 19.06 -18.58
CA VAL A 103 10.81 19.07 -17.19
C VAL A 103 11.96 18.54 -16.34
N GLY A 104 12.52 19.38 -15.50
CA GLY A 104 13.61 19.01 -14.60
C GLY A 104 13.16 17.94 -13.59
N ARG A 105 14.11 17.24 -12.98
CA ARG A 105 13.82 16.33 -11.87
C ARG A 105 13.34 17.16 -10.67
N CYS A 106 12.25 16.71 -10.02
CA CYS A 106 11.67 17.35 -8.84
C CYS A 106 11.21 18.80 -9.06
N THR A 107 10.82 19.15 -10.28
CA THR A 107 10.21 20.45 -10.60
C THR A 107 8.68 20.40 -10.62
N VAL A 108 8.11 19.20 -10.47
CA VAL A 108 6.71 18.96 -10.10
C VAL A 108 6.74 18.25 -8.76
N GLU A 109 6.22 18.91 -7.74
CA GLU A 109 6.15 18.42 -6.37
C GLU A 109 4.77 17.84 -6.09
N LEU A 110 4.75 16.72 -5.37
CA LEU A 110 3.54 16.11 -4.88
C LEU A 110 3.65 15.98 -3.37
N THR A 111 2.68 16.53 -2.65
CA THR A 111 2.50 16.27 -1.22
C THR A 111 1.41 15.22 -1.07
N ARG A 112 1.76 14.09 -0.49
CA ARG A 112 0.87 12.95 -0.25
C ARG A 112 0.67 12.81 1.25
N GLN A 113 -0.51 13.17 1.73
CA GLN A 113 -0.88 13.11 3.14
C GLN A 113 -1.89 11.99 3.36
N ARG A 114 -1.63 11.16 4.35
CA ARG A 114 -2.50 10.06 4.75
C ARG A 114 -2.87 10.17 6.21
N PHE A 115 -4.12 9.85 6.48
CA PHE A 115 -4.67 9.81 7.82
C PHE A 115 -5.44 8.52 8.01
N MET A 116 -5.20 7.86 9.15
CA MET A 116 -5.96 6.72 9.60
C MET A 116 -6.98 7.20 10.64
N GLY A 117 -8.25 6.96 10.37
CA GLY A 117 -9.36 7.22 11.28
C GLY A 117 -10.35 6.04 11.21
N GLU A 118 -11.62 6.29 10.97
CA GLU A 118 -12.62 5.23 10.67
C GLU A 118 -12.29 4.48 9.36
N GLY A 119 -11.45 5.07 8.52
CA GLY A 119 -10.88 4.52 7.31
C GLY A 119 -9.57 5.21 6.97
N LEU A 120 -8.98 4.84 5.84
CA LEU A 120 -7.81 5.51 5.29
C LEU A 120 -8.26 6.67 4.40
N GLU A 121 -7.85 7.89 4.75
CA GLU A 121 -7.98 9.08 3.91
C GLU A 121 -6.61 9.41 3.31
N GLU A 122 -6.57 9.71 2.01
CA GLU A 122 -5.38 10.23 1.34
C GLU A 122 -5.69 11.53 0.61
N ARG A 123 -4.85 12.53 0.81
CA ARG A 123 -4.88 13.81 0.08
C ARG A 123 -3.62 13.93 -0.76
N LEU A 124 -3.79 14.22 -2.03
CA LEU A 124 -2.70 14.44 -2.97
C LEU A 124 -2.76 15.89 -3.49
N ARG A 125 -1.73 16.67 -3.16
CA ARG A 125 -1.52 18.02 -3.69
C ARG A 125 -0.40 17.99 -4.70
N ILE A 126 -0.59 18.60 -5.88
CA ILE A 126 0.41 18.66 -6.94
C ILE A 126 0.73 20.13 -7.24
N VAL A 127 2.03 20.48 -7.27
CA VAL A 127 2.52 21.81 -7.56
C VAL A 127 3.52 21.76 -8.72
N ASN A 128 3.31 22.58 -9.73
CA ASN A 128 4.23 22.73 -10.87
C ASN A 128 5.11 23.98 -10.68
N TYR A 129 6.42 23.81 -10.55
CA TYR A 129 7.40 24.89 -10.45
C TYR A 129 8.04 25.26 -11.79
N ASN A 130 7.65 24.61 -12.89
CA ASN A 130 8.13 24.99 -14.22
C ASN A 130 7.42 26.26 -14.70
N PRO A 131 8.08 27.11 -15.51
CA PRO A 131 7.45 28.33 -16.06
C PRO A 131 6.50 28.04 -17.24
N PHE A 132 6.16 26.77 -17.48
CA PHE A 132 5.25 26.29 -18.51
C PHE A 132 4.33 25.20 -17.96
N PRO A 133 3.17 24.98 -18.59
CA PRO A 133 2.25 23.92 -18.19
C PRO A 133 2.87 22.54 -18.34
N VAL A 134 2.62 21.66 -17.36
CA VAL A 134 3.07 20.25 -17.38
C VAL A 134 1.86 19.36 -17.17
N THR A 135 1.64 18.42 -18.06
CA THR A 135 0.61 17.39 -17.89
C THR A 135 1.15 16.26 -17.02
N VAL A 136 0.47 15.99 -15.91
CA VAL A 136 0.77 14.88 -15.01
C VAL A 136 -0.40 13.91 -14.99
N ARG A 137 -0.10 12.62 -14.83
CA ARG A 137 -1.08 11.54 -14.75
C ARG A 137 -0.81 10.72 -13.49
N PRO A 138 -1.44 11.07 -12.35
CA PRO A 138 -1.45 10.21 -11.19
C PRO A 138 -2.28 8.97 -11.49
N SER A 139 -1.85 7.82 -10.98
CA SER A 139 -2.58 6.56 -11.09
C SER A 139 -2.35 5.69 -9.87
N TYR A 140 -3.33 4.85 -9.55
CA TYR A 140 -3.27 3.87 -8.48
C TYR A 140 -3.51 2.48 -9.05
N HIS A 141 -2.69 1.53 -8.66
CA HIS A 141 -2.99 0.11 -8.79
C HIS A 141 -3.55 -0.35 -7.45
N LEU A 142 -4.74 -0.92 -7.49
CA LEU A 142 -5.50 -1.26 -6.30
C LEU A 142 -5.88 -2.74 -6.33
N GLY A 143 -5.84 -3.39 -5.17
CA GLY A 143 -6.23 -4.79 -5.03
C GLY A 143 -6.60 -5.14 -3.59
N ALA A 144 -7.50 -6.09 -3.43
CA ALA A 144 -7.95 -6.60 -2.14
C ALA A 144 -8.03 -8.12 -2.19
N ASP A 145 -7.41 -8.82 -1.25
CA ASP A 145 -7.39 -10.28 -1.17
C ASP A 145 -8.13 -10.83 0.05
N PHE A 146 -8.45 -9.98 1.01
CA PHE A 146 -9.12 -10.34 2.26
C PHE A 146 -8.45 -11.50 3.01
N ALA A 147 -7.12 -11.63 2.83
CA ALA A 147 -6.32 -12.58 3.56
C ALA A 147 -6.32 -12.23 5.05
N ASP A 148 -6.39 -13.23 5.93
CA ASP A 148 -6.14 -12.96 7.34
C ASP A 148 -4.63 -12.89 7.64
N THR A 149 -4.31 -12.46 8.85
CA THR A 149 -2.91 -12.30 9.28
C THR A 149 -2.14 -13.62 9.29
N PHE A 150 -2.80 -14.78 9.43
CA PHE A 150 -2.14 -16.08 9.36
C PHE A 150 -1.83 -16.47 7.90
N ASP A 151 -2.76 -16.24 6.98
CA ASP A 151 -2.52 -16.46 5.54
C ASP A 151 -1.35 -15.61 5.06
N VAL A 152 -1.31 -14.33 5.44
CA VAL A 152 -0.22 -13.40 5.10
C VAL A 152 1.13 -13.88 5.65
N ARG A 153 1.13 -14.59 6.79
CA ARG A 153 2.31 -15.22 7.40
C ARG A 153 2.67 -16.60 6.84
N GLY A 154 2.03 -17.02 5.75
CA GLY A 154 2.34 -18.27 5.05
C GLY A 154 1.61 -19.51 5.57
N HIS A 155 0.58 -19.35 6.39
CA HIS A 155 -0.32 -20.46 6.74
C HIS A 155 -1.36 -20.61 5.64
N GLU A 156 -1.15 -21.55 4.72
CA GLU A 156 -2.11 -21.81 3.66
C GLU A 156 -3.44 -22.35 4.21
N ARG A 157 -4.53 -21.69 3.86
CA ARG A 157 -5.87 -22.21 4.14
C ARG A 157 -6.21 -23.36 3.19
N SER A 158 -6.72 -24.43 3.73
CA SER A 158 -7.22 -25.56 2.93
C SER A 158 -8.42 -25.19 2.05
N ARG A 159 -9.15 -24.13 2.38
CA ARG A 159 -10.30 -23.61 1.62
C ARG A 159 -10.35 -22.09 1.76
N PRO A 160 -10.15 -21.32 0.68
CA PRO A 160 -10.40 -19.87 0.68
C PRO A 160 -11.92 -19.59 0.68
N GLY A 161 -12.31 -18.40 1.14
CA GLY A 161 -13.66 -17.90 0.94
C GLY A 161 -13.92 -17.52 -0.51
N HIS A 162 -14.98 -16.78 -0.77
CA HIS A 162 -15.42 -16.42 -2.11
C HIS A 162 -15.23 -14.93 -2.39
N HIS A 163 -14.39 -14.58 -3.38
CA HIS A 163 -14.25 -13.22 -3.88
C HIS A 163 -15.42 -12.85 -4.79
N LEU A 164 -16.01 -11.70 -4.54
CA LEU A 164 -17.01 -11.12 -5.44
C LEU A 164 -16.30 -10.36 -6.57
N LYS A 165 -16.98 -10.26 -7.72
CA LYS A 165 -16.46 -9.44 -8.82
C LYS A 165 -16.36 -7.98 -8.37
N PRO A 166 -15.23 -7.30 -8.59
CA PRO A 166 -15.12 -5.89 -8.27
C PRO A 166 -16.16 -5.05 -9.01
N GLU A 167 -16.79 -4.13 -8.29
CA GLU A 167 -17.73 -3.15 -8.84
C GLU A 167 -16.96 -1.86 -9.06
N VAL A 168 -16.92 -1.40 -10.32
CA VAL A 168 -16.24 -0.16 -10.71
C VAL A 168 -17.30 0.87 -11.07
N GLY A 169 -17.37 1.94 -10.26
CA GLY A 169 -18.18 3.14 -10.52
C GLY A 169 -17.39 4.18 -11.31
N GLU A 170 -17.95 5.38 -11.44
CA GLU A 170 -17.29 6.50 -12.12
C GLU A 170 -16.10 7.02 -11.30
N ASP A 171 -16.27 7.13 -10.00
CA ASP A 171 -15.31 7.67 -9.02
C ASP A 171 -15.01 6.70 -7.87
N SER A 172 -15.38 5.44 -7.98
CA SER A 172 -15.24 4.48 -6.89
C SER A 172 -14.99 3.06 -7.36
N ILE A 173 -14.36 2.27 -6.50
CA ILE A 173 -14.15 0.83 -6.68
C ILE A 173 -14.55 0.13 -5.39
N ARG A 174 -15.37 -0.92 -5.51
CA ARG A 174 -15.77 -1.78 -4.39
C ARG A 174 -15.23 -3.19 -4.62
N TYR A 175 -14.49 -3.71 -3.64
CA TYR A 175 -14.13 -5.11 -3.54
C TYR A 175 -15.01 -5.79 -2.49
N GLY A 176 -15.37 -7.04 -2.74
CA GLY A 176 -16.20 -7.83 -1.83
C GLY A 176 -15.68 -9.25 -1.66
N TYR A 177 -15.94 -9.82 -0.50
CA TYR A 177 -15.51 -11.16 -0.12
C TYR A 177 -16.50 -11.76 0.89
N VAL A 178 -16.79 -13.04 0.74
CA VAL A 178 -17.57 -13.81 1.73
C VAL A 178 -16.65 -14.86 2.33
N GLY A 179 -16.37 -14.73 3.62
CA GLY A 179 -15.50 -15.64 4.35
C GLY A 179 -16.14 -17.03 4.55
N LEU A 180 -15.35 -18.00 5.01
CA LEU A 180 -15.87 -19.33 5.39
C LEU A 180 -16.83 -19.28 6.59
N ASP A 181 -16.74 -18.23 7.37
CA ASP A 181 -17.67 -17.89 8.48
C ASP A 181 -19.02 -17.36 7.97
N GLY A 182 -19.19 -17.21 6.64
CA GLY A 182 -20.37 -16.64 6.02
C GLY A 182 -20.50 -15.12 6.16
N LEU A 183 -19.53 -14.46 6.79
CA LEU A 183 -19.57 -13.01 6.99
C LEU A 183 -19.06 -12.27 5.74
N PRO A 184 -19.82 -11.28 5.25
CA PRO A 184 -19.37 -10.43 4.14
C PRO A 184 -18.31 -9.44 4.64
N ARG A 185 -17.28 -9.23 3.84
CA ARG A 185 -16.25 -8.21 4.00
C ARG A 185 -16.19 -7.37 2.74
N GLY A 186 -15.84 -6.12 2.87
CA GLY A 186 -15.74 -5.23 1.71
C GLY A 186 -14.77 -4.10 1.92
N THR A 187 -14.23 -3.60 0.80
CA THR A 187 -13.41 -2.40 0.75
C THR A 187 -14.00 -1.48 -0.31
N LEU A 188 -14.40 -0.28 0.10
CA LEU A 188 -14.83 0.77 -0.81
C LEU A 188 -13.71 1.81 -0.89
N ILE A 189 -13.30 2.14 -2.10
CA ILE A 189 -12.35 3.22 -2.40
C ILE A 189 -13.12 4.23 -3.25
N ALA A 190 -13.15 5.47 -2.78
CA ALA A 190 -13.77 6.58 -3.52
C ALA A 190 -12.71 7.66 -3.78
N PHE A 191 -12.87 8.34 -4.91
CA PHE A 191 -12.03 9.45 -5.35
C PHE A 191 -12.90 10.68 -5.48
N ASP A 192 -12.45 11.79 -4.91
CA ASP A 192 -13.05 13.10 -5.16
C ASP A 192 -12.00 14.08 -5.69
N GLN A 193 -12.46 15.13 -6.35
CA GLN A 193 -11.62 16.20 -6.87
C GLN A 193 -12.11 17.50 -6.25
N HIS A 194 -11.21 18.19 -5.57
CA HIS A 194 -11.42 19.50 -5.00
C HIS A 194 -10.63 20.58 -5.72
#